data_741429d29d7871ca32c6f983669be84a
#
_entry.id   741429d29d7871ca32c6f983669be84a
#
_cell.length_a   1.000
_cell.length_b   1.000
_cell.length_c   1.000
_cell.angle_alpha   90.00
_cell.angle_beta   90.00
_cell.angle_gamma   90.00
#
_symmetry.space_group_name_H-M   'P 1'
#
loop_
_entity.id
_entity.type
_entity.pdbx_description
1 polymer ?
#
loop_
_entity_poly.entity_id
_entity_poly.type
_entity_poly.pdbx_seq_one_letter_code
_entity_poly.pdbx_strand_id
1 'polypeptide(L)'
;MNQENNTNFSFDLPKNRSNVIKVIGVGGGGSNAINYMFQQGIVGVDFVVCNTDAQALNESSVPIKIQLGANLTEGLGAGANPEVGANAAQESYEDLKNLLTTQTKMVFITAGMGGGTGTGAAPIIAKMAREFDILTVGIVTMPFQFEGKLRLDQAQVGLENIKKEVDSLVVINNNKLREVYGNLGFKSGFAKADEVLSKAARGIAEVITHHYTQNIDLKDAKTVLKNSGSAIMGSGTSSGSNRAQEAIIKALDSPLLNDNKITGSKNVLLLIVSGTEEITIDEIGGINDYIQSEAGNNTNIIMGGGEDEGLDDSISVTIIATGFDVDQQNEIVNTEPKKIIHTLEDEQKMEHLLISENDDKNSLGSFNLAQEDPNSNESNKSNYNILLTEELSLIHI
;
A
#
# COMPACT_ATOMS: atom_id res chain seq x y z
N MET A 1 62.59 -14.28 36.60
CA MET A 1 61.91 -13.00 36.26
C MET A 1 61.35 -13.15 34.89
N ASN A 2 60.10 -13.61 34.78
CA ASN A 2 59.36 -13.70 33.54
C ASN A 2 58.32 -12.54 33.52
N GLN A 3 58.55 -11.61 32.64
CA GLN A 3 57.55 -10.57 32.34
C GLN A 3 56.53 -11.15 31.37
N GLU A 4 55.32 -11.42 31.83
CA GLU A 4 54.14 -11.70 30.97
C GLU A 4 53.67 -10.39 30.33
N ASN A 5 53.89 -10.28 29.04
CA ASN A 5 53.28 -9.23 28.24
C ASN A 5 51.79 -9.51 28.03
N ASN A 6 50.96 -8.94 28.89
CA ASN A 6 49.52 -8.91 28.72
C ASN A 6 49.18 -7.87 27.63
N THR A 7 49.10 -8.30 26.38
CA THR A 7 48.52 -7.51 25.30
C THR A 7 47.00 -7.60 25.41
N ASN A 8 46.38 -6.63 26.11
CA ASN A 8 44.94 -6.41 26.07
C ASN A 8 44.54 -5.98 24.63
N PHE A 9 44.08 -6.93 23.86
CA PHE A 9 43.33 -6.61 22.64
C PHE A 9 41.99 -6.03 23.05
N SER A 10 41.88 -4.72 23.07
CA SER A 10 40.58 -4.04 23.13
C SER A 10 39.97 -4.13 21.74
N PHE A 11 38.99 -5.01 21.58
CA PHE A 11 38.10 -4.95 20.43
C PHE A 11 37.20 -3.73 20.64
N ASP A 12 37.54 -2.61 20.04
CA ASP A 12 36.60 -1.54 19.79
C ASP A 12 35.58 -2.02 18.75
N LEU A 13 34.49 -2.62 19.24
CA LEU A 13 33.31 -2.84 18.41
C LEU A 13 32.85 -1.47 17.92
N PRO A 14 32.72 -1.27 16.62
CA PRO A 14 32.26 0.01 16.09
C PRO A 14 30.87 0.31 16.65
N LYS A 15 30.83 1.26 17.60
CA LYS A 15 29.57 1.77 18.15
C LYS A 15 28.75 2.39 17.01
N ASN A 16 27.57 1.83 16.80
CA ASN A 16 26.48 2.37 15.95
C ASN A 16 26.89 2.75 14.52
N ARG A 17 27.16 1.78 13.65
CA ARG A 17 27.10 2.02 12.22
C ARG A 17 25.61 2.11 11.84
N SER A 18 25.18 3.27 11.31
CA SER A 18 23.89 3.43 10.65
C SER A 18 23.74 2.37 9.57
N ASN A 19 22.55 1.78 9.45
CA ASN A 19 22.28 0.82 8.40
C ASN A 19 22.26 1.51 7.04
N VAL A 20 22.54 0.75 5.99
CA VAL A 20 22.52 1.27 4.62
C VAL A 20 21.09 1.47 4.08
N ILE A 21 20.09 0.91 4.74
CA ILE A 21 18.67 1.01 4.43
C ILE A 21 17.97 1.79 5.53
N LYS A 22 17.20 2.79 5.16
CA LYS A 22 16.37 3.57 6.08
C LYS A 22 14.90 3.44 5.71
N VAL A 23 14.05 3.42 6.73
CA VAL A 23 12.59 3.44 6.56
C VAL A 23 12.06 4.69 7.26
N ILE A 24 11.56 5.63 6.48
CA ILE A 24 11.15 6.96 6.94
C ILE A 24 9.63 7.05 6.88
N GLY A 25 9.00 7.22 8.04
CA GLY A 25 7.57 7.53 8.16
C GLY A 25 7.32 9.02 8.19
N VAL A 26 6.51 9.51 7.28
CA VAL A 26 6.22 10.95 7.12
C VAL A 26 4.78 11.25 7.48
N GLY A 27 4.61 12.15 8.44
CA GLY A 27 3.30 12.53 8.98
C GLY A 27 2.66 11.44 9.84
N GLY A 28 1.40 11.61 10.25
CA GLY A 28 0.73 10.71 11.19
C GLY A 28 0.64 9.26 10.69
N GLY A 29 0.10 9.03 9.49
CA GLY A 29 -0.04 7.68 8.93
C GLY A 29 1.32 6.98 8.73
N GLY A 30 2.32 7.68 8.18
CA GLY A 30 3.67 7.14 8.05
C GLY A 30 4.31 6.82 9.40
N SER A 31 4.18 7.71 10.39
CA SER A 31 4.70 7.48 11.75
C SER A 31 4.07 6.27 12.42
N ASN A 32 2.76 6.06 12.27
CA ASN A 32 2.05 4.91 12.82
C ASN A 32 2.58 3.59 12.22
N ALA A 33 2.74 3.54 10.90
CA ALA A 33 3.27 2.38 10.20
C ALA A 33 4.70 2.04 10.70
N ILE A 34 5.56 3.06 10.84
CA ILE A 34 6.94 2.85 11.34
C ILE A 34 6.97 2.42 12.80
N ASN A 35 6.11 2.98 13.66
CA ASN A 35 5.99 2.51 15.04
C ASN A 35 5.60 1.04 15.11
N TYR A 36 4.65 0.62 14.28
CA TYR A 36 4.24 -0.79 14.20
C TYR A 36 5.40 -1.68 13.72
N MET A 37 6.13 -1.29 12.65
CA MET A 37 7.29 -2.03 12.15
C MET A 37 8.41 -2.14 13.20
N PHE A 38 8.68 -1.06 13.92
CA PHE A 38 9.70 -1.03 14.96
C PHE A 38 9.36 -2.00 16.10
N GLN A 39 8.09 -2.08 16.50
CA GLN A 39 7.62 -3.03 17.50
C GLN A 39 7.73 -4.50 17.05
N GLN A 40 7.69 -4.76 15.74
CA GLN A 40 7.89 -6.10 15.18
C GLN A 40 9.38 -6.55 15.16
N GLY A 41 10.31 -5.65 15.52
CA GLY A 41 11.72 -6.01 15.69
C GLY A 41 12.48 -6.30 14.39
N ILE A 42 12.11 -5.67 13.28
CA ILE A 42 12.79 -5.86 11.98
C ILE A 42 14.24 -5.38 12.09
N VAL A 43 15.19 -6.22 11.70
CA VAL A 43 16.63 -5.98 11.78
C VAL A 43 17.20 -5.51 10.44
N GLY A 44 18.31 -4.79 10.46
CA GLY A 44 19.04 -4.40 9.24
C GLY A 44 18.59 -3.08 8.61
N VAL A 45 17.62 -2.38 9.23
CA VAL A 45 17.14 -1.06 8.79
C VAL A 45 17.21 -0.04 9.93
N ASP A 46 17.36 1.23 9.59
CA ASP A 46 17.16 2.34 10.52
C ASP A 46 15.74 2.90 10.37
N PHE A 47 14.99 2.92 11.45
CA PHE A 47 13.65 3.51 11.47
C PHE A 47 13.74 4.98 11.83
N VAL A 48 13.01 5.80 11.07
CA VAL A 48 12.96 7.26 11.24
C VAL A 48 11.52 7.72 11.17
N VAL A 49 11.11 8.62 12.06
CA VAL A 49 9.82 9.32 11.97
C VAL A 49 10.05 10.80 11.75
N CYS A 50 9.35 11.35 10.76
CA CYS A 50 9.38 12.75 10.40
C CYS A 50 7.96 13.31 10.51
N ASN A 51 7.75 14.31 11.35
CA ASN A 51 6.41 14.91 11.51
C ASN A 51 6.52 16.41 11.83
N THR A 52 5.48 17.17 11.50
CA THR A 52 5.29 18.55 11.90
C THR A 52 4.66 18.68 13.29
N ASP A 53 4.06 17.58 13.79
CA ASP A 53 3.44 17.49 15.10
C ASP A 53 4.44 16.96 16.14
N ALA A 54 4.82 17.82 17.08
CA ALA A 54 5.78 17.51 18.13
C ALA A 54 5.24 16.48 19.14
N GLN A 55 3.92 16.49 19.41
CA GLN A 55 3.31 15.54 20.33
C GLN A 55 3.37 14.13 19.75
N ALA A 56 2.98 13.97 18.47
CA ALA A 56 3.05 12.69 17.77
C ALA A 56 4.50 12.13 17.72
N LEU A 57 5.51 13.00 17.57
CA LEU A 57 6.91 12.59 17.63
C LEU A 57 7.31 12.12 19.02
N ASN A 58 6.87 12.80 20.09
CA ASN A 58 7.20 12.45 21.46
C ASN A 58 6.60 11.09 21.86
N GLU A 59 5.40 10.78 21.39
CA GLU A 59 4.70 9.52 21.66
C GLU A 59 5.29 8.33 20.88
N SER A 60 6.05 8.57 19.81
CA SER A 60 6.70 7.52 19.02
C SER A 60 7.77 6.79 19.81
N SER A 61 7.81 5.46 19.68
CA SER A 61 8.87 4.58 20.24
C SER A 61 10.13 4.52 19.38
N VAL A 62 10.08 5.06 18.15
CA VAL A 62 11.20 5.04 17.22
C VAL A 62 12.31 6.00 17.69
N PRO A 63 13.60 5.55 17.68
CA PRO A 63 14.67 6.33 18.27
C PRO A 63 15.06 7.57 17.46
N ILE A 64 14.96 7.52 16.11
CA ILE A 64 15.35 8.63 15.25
C ILE A 64 14.10 9.41 14.87
N LYS A 65 14.06 10.67 15.30
CA LYS A 65 12.91 11.57 15.13
C LYS A 65 13.37 12.88 14.52
N ILE A 66 12.66 13.35 13.50
CA ILE A 66 12.89 14.65 12.88
C ILE A 66 11.62 15.48 12.98
N GLN A 67 11.71 16.61 13.71
CA GLN A 67 10.69 17.63 13.73
C GLN A 67 10.78 18.42 12.43
N LEU A 68 9.74 18.36 11.58
CA LEU A 68 9.68 19.14 10.35
C LEU A 68 9.11 20.52 10.62
N GLY A 69 9.78 21.56 10.11
CA GLY A 69 9.30 22.94 10.16
C GLY A 69 9.04 23.42 11.57
N ALA A 70 10.01 23.27 12.47
CA ALA A 70 9.86 23.63 13.89
C ALA A 70 9.45 25.10 14.09
N ASN A 71 9.97 26.02 13.28
CA ASN A 71 9.60 27.44 13.33
C ASN A 71 8.29 27.73 12.60
N LEU A 72 8.06 27.06 11.45
CA LEU A 72 6.88 27.27 10.63
C LEU A 72 5.59 26.76 11.29
N THR A 73 5.66 25.61 11.97
CA THR A 73 4.48 24.93 12.53
C THR A 73 4.38 25.04 14.05
N GLU A 74 5.44 25.51 14.73
CA GLU A 74 5.53 25.58 16.19
C GLU A 74 5.21 24.23 16.88
N GLY A 75 5.39 23.12 16.13
CA GLY A 75 5.06 21.77 16.61
C GLY A 75 3.58 21.41 16.62
N LEU A 76 2.71 22.26 16.09
CA LEU A 76 1.25 22.06 16.09
C LEU A 76 0.72 21.26 14.88
N GLY A 77 1.62 20.82 14.00
CA GLY A 77 1.25 20.11 12.78
C GLY A 77 1.03 21.01 11.56
N ALA A 78 0.74 20.42 10.41
CA ALA A 78 0.55 21.14 9.14
C ALA A 78 -0.90 21.60 8.88
N GLY A 79 -1.83 21.42 9.84
CA GLY A 79 -3.21 21.86 9.71
C GLY A 79 -3.96 21.28 8.50
N ALA A 80 -3.66 20.03 8.09
CA ALA A 80 -4.18 19.36 6.89
C ALA A 80 -3.86 20.12 5.56
N ASN A 81 -2.87 21.00 5.55
CA ASN A 81 -2.42 21.74 4.37
C ASN A 81 -1.11 21.14 3.82
N PRO A 82 -1.11 20.53 2.60
CA PRO A 82 0.09 19.95 2.01
C PRO A 82 1.20 20.97 1.71
N GLU A 83 0.85 22.23 1.41
CA GLU A 83 1.84 23.28 1.15
C GLU A 83 2.64 23.60 2.41
N VAL A 84 1.98 23.67 3.57
CA VAL A 84 2.65 23.81 4.88
C VAL A 84 3.57 22.61 5.14
N GLY A 85 3.11 21.39 4.85
CA GLY A 85 3.92 20.19 4.98
C GLY A 85 5.18 20.21 4.08
N ALA A 86 5.07 20.67 2.84
CA ALA A 86 6.19 20.80 1.92
C ALA A 86 7.20 21.86 2.41
N ASN A 87 6.71 23.03 2.81
CA ASN A 87 7.56 24.11 3.33
C ASN A 87 8.27 23.70 4.64
N ALA A 88 7.59 22.93 5.49
CA ALA A 88 8.18 22.38 6.72
C ALA A 88 9.34 21.42 6.43
N ALA A 89 9.21 20.58 5.39
CA ALA A 89 10.32 19.71 4.96
C ALA A 89 11.48 20.53 4.38
N GLN A 90 11.22 21.60 3.67
CA GLN A 90 12.26 22.51 3.16
C GLN A 90 12.99 23.26 4.27
N GLU A 91 12.28 23.71 5.30
CA GLU A 91 12.91 24.31 6.49
C GLU A 91 13.88 23.33 7.16
N SER A 92 13.51 22.07 7.25
CA SER A 92 14.30 21.01 7.88
C SER A 92 15.31 20.33 6.94
N TYR A 93 15.69 20.99 5.84
CA TYR A 93 16.54 20.42 4.78
C TYR A 93 17.87 19.87 5.30
N GLU A 94 18.58 20.61 6.17
CA GLU A 94 19.90 20.19 6.65
C GLU A 94 19.82 18.96 7.58
N ASP A 95 18.77 18.84 8.39
CA ASP A 95 18.56 17.66 9.24
C ASP A 95 18.27 16.41 8.38
N LEU A 96 17.41 16.57 7.37
CA LEU A 96 17.08 15.51 6.42
C LEU A 96 18.31 15.10 5.59
N LYS A 97 19.13 16.07 5.13
CA LYS A 97 20.36 15.82 4.41
C LYS A 97 21.36 15.05 5.26
N ASN A 98 21.58 15.47 6.51
CA ASN A 98 22.47 14.76 7.43
C ASN A 98 22.01 13.30 7.64
N LEU A 99 20.72 13.08 7.81
CA LEU A 99 20.15 11.74 7.89
C LEU A 99 20.42 10.91 6.64
N LEU A 100 20.12 11.45 5.45
CA LEU A 100 20.19 10.75 4.18
C LEU A 100 21.63 10.47 3.74
N THR A 101 22.57 11.38 4.00
CA THR A 101 23.98 11.21 3.60
C THR A 101 24.77 10.27 4.48
N THR A 102 24.23 9.87 5.65
CA THR A 102 24.89 8.95 6.58
C THR A 102 24.78 7.50 6.09
N GLN A 103 25.71 7.07 5.22
CA GLN A 103 25.84 5.70 4.67
C GLN A 103 24.58 5.13 3.98
N THR A 104 23.56 5.93 3.73
CA THR A 104 22.29 5.48 3.13
C THR A 104 22.49 5.12 1.66
N LYS A 105 22.02 3.95 1.25
CA LYS A 105 21.99 3.47 -0.14
C LYS A 105 20.58 3.27 -0.65
N MET A 106 19.64 3.02 0.25
CA MET A 106 18.24 2.84 -0.06
C MET A 106 17.36 3.47 1.01
N VAL A 107 16.26 4.05 0.60
CA VAL A 107 15.27 4.62 1.51
C VAL A 107 13.86 4.20 1.09
N PHE A 108 13.09 3.76 2.10
CA PHE A 108 11.65 3.62 2.00
C PHE A 108 11.00 4.85 2.60
N ILE A 109 10.09 5.47 1.87
CA ILE A 109 9.32 6.62 2.34
C ILE A 109 7.86 6.19 2.45
N THR A 110 7.36 6.11 3.68
CA THR A 110 5.98 5.72 3.96
C THR A 110 5.17 6.93 4.38
N ALA A 111 3.99 7.11 3.75
CA ALA A 111 3.11 8.21 4.07
C ALA A 111 1.63 7.86 3.80
N GLY A 112 0.74 8.39 4.65
CA GLY A 112 -0.68 8.46 4.33
C GLY A 112 -0.96 9.74 3.53
N MET A 113 -1.55 9.58 2.33
CA MET A 113 -1.94 10.70 1.48
C MET A 113 -3.27 11.32 1.94
N GLY A 114 -3.49 12.58 1.59
CA GLY A 114 -4.70 13.34 1.95
C GLY A 114 -4.58 14.19 3.22
N GLY A 115 -3.50 14.04 3.99
CA GLY A 115 -3.15 14.92 5.11
C GLY A 115 -2.21 16.06 4.68
N GLY A 116 -1.80 16.93 5.63
CA GLY A 116 -0.85 18.00 5.34
C GLY A 116 0.58 17.51 5.24
N THR A 117 1.11 16.94 6.32
CA THR A 117 2.53 16.55 6.44
C THR A 117 2.90 15.42 5.45
N GLY A 118 2.16 14.30 5.47
CA GLY A 118 2.48 13.16 4.59
C GLY A 118 2.42 13.54 3.12
N THR A 119 1.36 14.21 2.70
CA THR A 119 1.11 14.61 1.30
C THR A 119 2.14 15.63 0.79
N GLY A 120 2.53 16.60 1.65
CA GLY A 120 3.43 17.69 1.25
C GLY A 120 4.90 17.35 1.44
N ALA A 121 5.28 16.79 2.58
CA ALA A 121 6.69 16.57 2.92
C ALA A 121 7.29 15.32 2.26
N ALA A 122 6.52 14.24 2.07
CA ALA A 122 7.06 13.00 1.50
C ALA A 122 7.66 13.17 0.10
N PRO A 123 7.04 13.91 -0.86
CA PRO A 123 7.67 14.18 -2.15
C PRO A 123 8.98 14.96 -2.05
N ILE A 124 9.08 15.91 -1.11
CA ILE A 124 10.30 16.71 -0.89
C ILE A 124 11.44 15.82 -0.38
N ILE A 125 11.15 14.96 0.60
CA ILE A 125 12.14 14.02 1.16
C ILE A 125 12.57 13.01 0.07
N ALA A 126 11.62 12.52 -0.75
CA ALA A 126 11.91 11.63 -1.87
C ALA A 126 12.85 12.26 -2.90
N LYS A 127 12.55 13.50 -3.28
CA LYS A 127 13.40 14.29 -4.18
C LYS A 127 14.82 14.41 -3.67
N MET A 128 14.98 14.79 -2.41
CA MET A 128 16.29 14.90 -1.76
C MET A 128 17.06 13.58 -1.81
N ALA A 129 16.41 12.46 -1.50
CA ALA A 129 17.02 11.14 -1.51
C ALA A 129 17.53 10.77 -2.94
N ARG A 130 16.74 11.04 -3.98
CA ARG A 130 17.15 10.81 -5.36
C ARG A 130 18.31 11.71 -5.80
N GLU A 131 18.34 12.97 -5.36
CA GLU A 131 19.46 13.90 -5.65
C GLU A 131 20.79 13.37 -5.08
N PHE A 132 20.75 12.56 -4.03
CA PHE A 132 21.93 11.87 -3.47
C PHE A 132 22.20 10.47 -4.06
N ASP A 133 21.57 10.10 -5.19
CA ASP A 133 21.63 8.75 -5.83
C ASP A 133 21.26 7.61 -4.86
N ILE A 134 20.37 7.87 -3.93
CA ILE A 134 19.81 6.87 -3.01
C ILE A 134 18.62 6.21 -3.72
N LEU A 135 18.58 4.87 -3.76
CA LEU A 135 17.41 4.15 -4.27
C LEU A 135 16.18 4.47 -3.40
N THR A 136 15.20 5.11 -4.00
CA THR A 136 14.04 5.67 -3.28
C THR A 136 12.76 4.95 -3.64
N VAL A 137 12.16 4.28 -2.66
CA VAL A 137 10.89 3.56 -2.82
C VAL A 137 9.81 4.24 -1.98
N GLY A 138 8.73 4.67 -2.63
CA GLY A 138 7.55 5.21 -1.97
C GLY A 138 6.55 4.10 -1.66
N ILE A 139 5.98 4.09 -0.45
CA ILE A 139 4.87 3.21 -0.08
C ILE A 139 3.81 4.08 0.57
N VAL A 140 2.70 4.30 -0.14
CA VAL A 140 1.71 5.28 0.28
C VAL A 140 0.32 4.68 0.36
N THR A 141 -0.50 5.20 1.29
CA THR A 141 -1.90 4.82 1.39
C THR A 141 -2.80 5.93 0.89
N MET A 142 -3.83 5.57 0.13
CA MET A 142 -4.91 6.46 -0.25
C MET A 142 -6.01 6.44 0.82
N PRO A 143 -6.61 7.59 1.18
CA PRO A 143 -7.59 7.68 2.24
C PRO A 143 -8.87 6.88 1.91
N PHE A 144 -9.63 6.55 2.95
CA PHE A 144 -10.97 6.00 2.79
C PHE A 144 -11.92 7.03 2.19
N GLN A 145 -12.93 6.58 1.44
CA GLN A 145 -13.95 7.46 0.84
C GLN A 145 -14.70 8.29 1.89
N PHE A 146 -14.95 7.74 3.08
CA PHE A 146 -15.63 8.46 4.16
C PHE A 146 -14.83 9.61 4.75
N GLU A 147 -13.52 9.70 4.49
CA GLU A 147 -12.69 10.83 4.94
C GLU A 147 -12.99 12.14 4.19
N GLY A 148 -13.74 12.06 3.11
CA GLY A 148 -14.28 13.17 2.37
C GLY A 148 -13.51 13.56 1.10
N LYS A 149 -14.23 14.22 0.19
CA LYS A 149 -13.74 14.53 -1.16
C LYS A 149 -12.46 15.38 -1.14
N LEU A 150 -12.38 16.37 -0.26
CA LEU A 150 -11.20 17.25 -0.18
C LEU A 150 -9.92 16.45 0.11
N ARG A 151 -10.00 15.46 1.02
CA ARG A 151 -8.85 14.59 1.32
C ARG A 151 -8.48 13.69 0.17
N LEU A 152 -9.47 13.17 -0.57
CA LEU A 152 -9.24 12.35 -1.76
C LEU A 152 -8.55 13.18 -2.86
N ASP A 153 -9.03 14.39 -3.12
CA ASP A 153 -8.44 15.28 -4.13
C ASP A 153 -7.00 15.66 -3.75
N GLN A 154 -6.74 16.00 -2.47
CA GLN A 154 -5.39 16.26 -1.98
C GLN A 154 -4.49 15.03 -2.07
N ALA A 155 -5.02 13.85 -1.78
CA ALA A 155 -4.28 12.60 -1.88
C ALA A 155 -3.86 12.31 -3.32
N GLN A 156 -4.74 12.55 -4.29
CA GLN A 156 -4.45 12.34 -5.70
C GLN A 156 -3.31 13.28 -6.18
N VAL A 157 -3.37 14.55 -5.82
CA VAL A 157 -2.29 15.51 -6.12
C VAL A 157 -0.96 15.10 -5.46
N GLY A 158 -1.02 14.67 -4.19
CA GLY A 158 0.16 14.18 -3.47
C GLY A 158 0.76 12.93 -4.11
N LEU A 159 -0.09 12.01 -4.57
CA LEU A 159 0.29 10.79 -5.25
C LEU A 159 1.04 11.10 -6.58
N GLU A 160 0.53 12.03 -7.37
CA GLU A 160 1.18 12.46 -8.60
C GLU A 160 2.54 13.13 -8.34
N ASN A 161 2.65 13.88 -7.25
CA ASN A 161 3.89 14.54 -6.87
C ASN A 161 4.94 13.53 -6.42
N ILE A 162 4.58 12.60 -5.52
CA ILE A 162 5.55 11.60 -5.03
C ILE A 162 5.97 10.63 -6.15
N LYS A 163 5.05 10.27 -7.07
CA LYS A 163 5.35 9.40 -8.23
C LYS A 163 6.50 9.93 -9.08
N LYS A 164 6.65 11.24 -9.20
CA LYS A 164 7.74 11.89 -9.97
C LYS A 164 9.07 11.81 -9.24
N GLU A 165 9.04 11.72 -7.93
CA GLU A 165 10.21 11.87 -7.06
C GLU A 165 10.74 10.55 -6.47
N VAL A 166 10.10 9.42 -6.75
CA VAL A 166 10.57 8.09 -6.33
C VAL A 166 11.02 7.24 -7.52
N ASP A 167 11.85 6.24 -7.28
CA ASP A 167 12.23 5.25 -8.29
C ASP A 167 11.14 4.21 -8.50
N SER A 168 10.49 3.81 -7.41
CA SER A 168 9.40 2.84 -7.40
C SER A 168 8.32 3.29 -6.41
N LEU A 169 7.05 3.11 -6.78
CA LEU A 169 5.92 3.54 -5.97
C LEU A 169 4.91 2.40 -5.78
N VAL A 170 4.68 2.02 -4.53
CA VAL A 170 3.60 1.12 -4.13
C VAL A 170 2.44 1.95 -3.57
N VAL A 171 1.25 1.77 -4.12
CA VAL A 171 0.04 2.48 -3.70
C VAL A 171 -0.93 1.49 -3.07
N ILE A 172 -1.34 1.77 -1.83
CA ILE A 172 -2.30 0.97 -1.09
C ILE A 172 -3.62 1.74 -1.02
N ASN A 173 -4.70 1.14 -1.52
CA ASN A 173 -6.02 1.74 -1.47
C ASN A 173 -6.78 1.26 -0.22
N ASN A 174 -6.99 2.15 0.75
CA ASN A 174 -7.68 1.78 1.99
C ASN A 174 -9.12 1.29 1.75
N ASN A 175 -9.78 1.70 0.66
CA ASN A 175 -11.13 1.21 0.35
C ASN A 175 -11.14 -0.29 0.03
N LYS A 176 -10.06 -0.83 -0.55
CA LYS A 176 -9.91 -2.27 -0.79
C LYS A 176 -9.82 -3.08 0.49
N LEU A 177 -9.32 -2.49 1.57
CA LEU A 177 -9.30 -3.16 2.87
C LEU A 177 -10.72 -3.47 3.36
N ARG A 178 -11.68 -2.60 3.05
CA ARG A 178 -13.10 -2.86 3.37
C ARG A 178 -13.67 -4.03 2.55
N GLU A 179 -13.28 -4.18 1.30
CA GLU A 179 -13.73 -5.29 0.45
C GLU A 179 -13.17 -6.62 0.96
N VAL A 180 -11.90 -6.65 1.38
CA VAL A 180 -11.21 -7.86 1.82
C VAL A 180 -11.54 -8.23 3.27
N TYR A 181 -11.55 -7.25 4.18
CA TYR A 181 -11.71 -7.48 5.62
C TYR A 181 -13.13 -7.19 6.13
N GLY A 182 -14.05 -6.79 5.24
CA GLY A 182 -15.44 -6.48 5.57
C GLY A 182 -15.64 -5.14 6.29
N ASN A 183 -16.79 -4.95 6.93
CA ASN A 183 -17.16 -3.71 7.60
C ASN A 183 -16.51 -3.63 8.99
N LEU A 184 -15.27 -3.16 9.03
CA LEU A 184 -14.52 -2.94 10.27
C LEU A 184 -15.02 -1.71 11.03
N GLY A 185 -14.90 -1.73 12.36
CA GLY A 185 -15.07 -0.52 13.17
C GLY A 185 -14.02 0.55 12.81
N PHE A 186 -14.35 1.83 13.05
CA PHE A 186 -13.49 2.97 12.69
C PHE A 186 -12.02 2.79 13.11
N LYS A 187 -11.78 2.53 14.41
CA LYS A 187 -10.42 2.31 14.94
C LYS A 187 -9.73 1.10 14.31
N SER A 188 -10.46 0.00 14.14
CA SER A 188 -9.92 -1.23 13.56
C SER A 188 -9.59 -1.07 12.07
N GLY A 189 -10.36 -0.25 11.32
CA GLY A 189 -10.10 0.04 9.92
C GLY A 189 -8.77 0.78 9.72
N PHE A 190 -8.51 1.81 10.52
CA PHE A 190 -7.23 2.53 10.46
C PHE A 190 -6.06 1.67 10.94
N ALA A 191 -6.23 0.91 12.03
CA ALA A 191 -5.20 -0.02 12.49
C ALA A 191 -4.86 -1.07 11.41
N LYS A 192 -5.87 -1.51 10.62
CA LYS A 192 -5.64 -2.43 9.51
C LYS A 192 -4.92 -1.78 8.34
N ALA A 193 -5.19 -0.51 8.05
CA ALA A 193 -4.43 0.26 7.05
C ALA A 193 -2.96 0.42 7.45
N ASP A 194 -2.68 0.76 8.71
CA ASP A 194 -1.32 0.85 9.25
C ASP A 194 -0.60 -0.51 9.22
N GLU A 195 -1.29 -1.61 9.56
CA GLU A 195 -0.77 -2.98 9.47
C GLU A 195 -0.39 -3.35 8.03
N VAL A 196 -1.26 -3.06 7.06
CA VAL A 196 -1.03 -3.39 5.64
C VAL A 196 0.13 -2.56 5.09
N LEU A 197 0.19 -1.26 5.40
CA LEU A 197 1.31 -0.39 5.02
C LEU A 197 2.63 -0.92 5.61
N SER A 198 2.60 -1.35 6.87
CA SER A 198 3.76 -1.93 7.54
C SER A 198 4.20 -3.25 6.93
N LYS A 199 3.25 -4.12 6.59
CA LYS A 199 3.54 -5.40 5.89
C LYS A 199 4.19 -5.16 4.53
N ALA A 200 3.72 -4.16 3.78
CA ALA A 200 4.32 -3.80 2.50
C ALA A 200 5.77 -3.34 2.67
N ALA A 201 6.02 -2.39 3.57
CA ALA A 201 7.37 -1.89 3.83
C ALA A 201 8.29 -2.97 4.40
N ARG A 202 7.77 -3.80 5.32
CA ARG A 202 8.49 -4.95 5.88
C ARG A 202 8.88 -5.95 4.80
N GLY A 203 7.92 -6.39 3.97
CA GLY A 203 8.19 -7.39 2.94
C GLY A 203 9.28 -6.96 1.97
N ILE A 204 9.28 -5.68 1.53
CA ILE A 204 10.33 -5.17 0.66
C ILE A 204 11.67 -5.06 1.40
N ALA A 205 11.66 -4.63 2.67
CA ALA A 205 12.88 -4.53 3.47
C ALA A 205 13.50 -5.91 3.74
N GLU A 206 12.70 -6.90 4.13
CA GLU A 206 13.15 -8.27 4.42
C GLU A 206 13.76 -8.96 3.20
N VAL A 207 13.21 -8.75 2.01
CA VAL A 207 13.77 -9.24 0.74
C VAL A 207 15.26 -8.87 0.60
N ILE A 208 15.66 -7.71 1.14
CA ILE A 208 17.01 -7.16 0.94
C ILE A 208 17.90 -7.29 2.20
N THR A 209 17.31 -7.25 3.41
CA THR A 209 18.09 -7.18 4.67
C THR A 209 18.33 -8.50 5.34
N HIS A 210 17.47 -9.47 5.10
CA HIS A 210 17.58 -10.76 5.75
C HIS A 210 18.71 -11.59 5.12
N HIS A 211 19.57 -12.17 5.97
CA HIS A 211 20.61 -13.09 5.53
C HIS A 211 20.04 -14.51 5.39
N TYR A 212 19.40 -14.73 4.25
CA TYR A 212 18.88 -16.03 3.86
C TYR A 212 19.94 -16.90 3.15
N THR A 213 19.60 -18.16 2.88
CA THR A 213 20.46 -19.09 2.13
C THR A 213 20.77 -18.56 0.73
N GLN A 214 19.80 -17.93 0.08
CA GLN A 214 19.96 -17.19 -1.17
C GLN A 214 19.46 -15.76 -0.98
N ASN A 215 20.42 -14.82 -0.94
CA ASN A 215 20.11 -13.40 -0.71
C ASN A 215 19.88 -12.66 -2.03
N ILE A 216 18.92 -11.74 -2.02
CA ILE A 216 18.82 -10.68 -3.01
C ILE A 216 19.67 -9.52 -2.51
N ASP A 217 20.73 -9.17 -3.22
CA ASP A 217 21.57 -8.06 -2.80
C ASP A 217 20.94 -6.69 -3.18
N LEU A 218 21.47 -5.63 -2.59
CA LEU A 218 20.98 -4.26 -2.86
C LEU A 218 21.15 -3.86 -4.33
N LYS A 219 22.10 -4.47 -5.05
CA LYS A 219 22.35 -4.21 -6.47
C LYS A 219 21.26 -4.85 -7.34
N ASP A 220 20.84 -6.06 -6.97
CA ASP A 220 19.72 -6.76 -7.62
C ASP A 220 18.42 -5.98 -7.40
N ALA A 221 18.15 -5.55 -6.16
CA ALA A 221 17.01 -4.69 -5.84
C ALA A 221 17.06 -3.37 -6.64
N LYS A 222 18.24 -2.73 -6.76
CA LYS A 222 18.43 -1.52 -7.57
C LYS A 222 18.09 -1.77 -9.05
N THR A 223 18.46 -2.91 -9.60
CA THR A 223 18.17 -3.27 -10.99
C THR A 223 16.67 -3.34 -11.28
N VAL A 224 15.89 -3.88 -10.35
CA VAL A 224 14.44 -4.04 -10.51
C VAL A 224 13.65 -2.79 -10.17
N LEU A 225 14.08 -2.05 -9.13
CA LEU A 225 13.31 -0.95 -8.56
C LEU A 225 13.70 0.43 -9.10
N LYS A 226 14.95 0.63 -9.61
CA LYS A 226 15.40 1.94 -10.08
C LYS A 226 14.63 2.38 -11.33
N ASN A 227 13.98 3.55 -11.24
CA ASN A 227 13.15 4.13 -12.30
C ASN A 227 12.07 3.18 -12.83
N SER A 228 11.55 2.29 -11.99
CA SER A 228 10.53 1.32 -12.40
C SER A 228 9.11 1.90 -12.43
N GLY A 229 8.90 3.06 -11.81
CA GLY A 229 7.59 3.70 -11.72
C GLY A 229 6.69 3.00 -10.71
N SER A 230 5.48 2.62 -11.11
CA SER A 230 4.55 1.91 -10.22
C SER A 230 5.01 0.46 -9.99
N ALA A 231 4.93 0.02 -8.75
CA ALA A 231 5.18 -1.36 -8.35
C ALA A 231 3.93 -1.96 -7.70
N ILE A 232 3.74 -3.23 -7.91
CA ILE A 232 2.69 -4.03 -7.30
C ILE A 232 3.35 -5.02 -6.36
N MET A 233 2.81 -5.15 -5.14
CA MET A 233 3.35 -6.06 -4.14
C MET A 233 2.25 -6.96 -3.60
N GLY A 234 2.58 -8.24 -3.38
CA GLY A 234 1.72 -9.19 -2.70
C GLY A 234 2.48 -10.12 -1.79
N SER A 235 1.80 -10.66 -0.79
CA SER A 235 2.36 -11.66 0.12
C SER A 235 1.28 -12.64 0.52
N GLY A 236 1.65 -13.92 0.54
CA GLY A 236 0.76 -15.02 0.93
C GLY A 236 1.50 -16.09 1.68
N THR A 237 0.83 -16.70 2.66
CA THR A 237 1.37 -17.81 3.47
C THR A 237 0.41 -18.98 3.40
N SER A 238 0.93 -20.19 3.23
CA SER A 238 0.14 -21.41 3.25
C SER A 238 0.93 -22.61 3.78
N SER A 239 0.20 -23.61 4.27
CA SER A 239 0.73 -24.87 4.79
C SER A 239 0.06 -26.06 4.11
N GLY A 240 0.63 -27.26 4.29
CA GLY A 240 0.09 -28.49 3.74
C GLY A 240 0.66 -28.88 2.38
N SER A 241 0.10 -29.91 1.75
CA SER A 241 0.66 -30.53 0.54
C SER A 241 0.71 -29.65 -0.71
N ASN A 242 -0.15 -28.62 -0.80
CA ASN A 242 -0.22 -27.66 -1.91
C ASN A 242 0.24 -26.25 -1.50
N ARG A 243 1.03 -26.17 -0.42
CA ARG A 243 1.42 -24.90 0.21
C ARG A 243 2.04 -23.90 -0.76
N ALA A 244 2.86 -24.34 -1.70
CA ALA A 244 3.52 -23.48 -2.68
C ALA A 244 2.52 -22.79 -3.62
N GLN A 245 1.63 -23.57 -4.22
CA GLN A 245 0.61 -23.06 -5.12
C GLN A 245 -0.40 -22.16 -4.40
N GLU A 246 -0.84 -22.55 -3.21
CA GLU A 246 -1.76 -21.73 -2.43
C GLU A 246 -1.12 -20.43 -1.94
N ALA A 247 0.17 -20.45 -1.55
CA ALA A 247 0.88 -19.25 -1.10
C ALA A 247 1.04 -18.25 -2.22
N ILE A 248 1.40 -18.67 -3.45
CA ILE A 248 1.53 -17.75 -4.59
C ILE A 248 0.16 -17.20 -5.03
N ILE A 249 -0.89 -18.02 -5.04
CA ILE A 249 -2.25 -17.55 -5.34
C ILE A 249 -2.68 -16.49 -4.31
N LYS A 250 -2.50 -16.76 -3.00
CA LYS A 250 -2.80 -15.78 -1.94
C LYS A 250 -1.95 -14.51 -2.06
N ALA A 251 -0.70 -14.63 -2.50
CA ALA A 251 0.16 -13.47 -2.74
C ALA A 251 -0.38 -12.60 -3.87
N LEU A 252 -0.85 -13.20 -4.96
CA LEU A 252 -1.42 -12.49 -6.11
C LEU A 252 -2.87 -12.00 -5.87
N ASP A 253 -3.59 -12.61 -4.94
CA ASP A 253 -4.91 -12.14 -4.49
C ASP A 253 -4.83 -11.16 -3.30
N SER A 254 -3.63 -10.70 -2.97
CA SER A 254 -3.40 -9.80 -1.83
C SER A 254 -4.11 -8.45 -2.01
N PRO A 255 -4.71 -7.89 -0.94
CA PRO A 255 -5.32 -6.56 -0.99
C PRO A 255 -4.33 -5.43 -1.29
N LEU A 256 -3.02 -5.73 -1.26
CA LEU A 256 -1.96 -4.80 -1.66
C LEU A 256 -1.89 -4.61 -3.18
N LEU A 257 -2.52 -5.50 -3.96
CA LEU A 257 -2.48 -5.48 -5.43
C LEU A 257 -3.51 -4.55 -6.08
N ASN A 258 -4.43 -3.95 -5.33
CA ASN A 258 -5.42 -2.96 -5.80
C ASN A 258 -6.13 -3.38 -7.12
N ASP A 259 -6.62 -4.62 -7.23
CA ASP A 259 -7.22 -5.24 -8.44
C ASP A 259 -6.29 -5.32 -9.66
N ASN A 260 -5.04 -4.97 -9.52
CA ASN A 260 -4.10 -5.00 -10.62
C ASN A 260 -3.43 -6.36 -10.70
N LYS A 261 -3.47 -6.94 -11.87
CA LYS A 261 -2.73 -8.17 -12.18
C LYS A 261 -1.27 -7.83 -12.44
N ILE A 262 -0.38 -8.78 -12.19
CA ILE A 262 1.05 -8.63 -12.52
C ILE A 262 1.32 -8.75 -14.04
N THR A 263 0.29 -8.97 -14.84
CA THR A 263 0.38 -9.08 -16.30
C THR A 263 1.07 -7.85 -16.89
N GLY A 264 2.07 -8.07 -17.74
CA GLY A 264 2.87 -6.99 -18.35
C GLY A 264 4.02 -6.47 -17.50
N SER A 265 4.25 -7.02 -16.30
CA SER A 265 5.45 -6.72 -15.53
C SER A 265 6.71 -7.25 -16.22
N LYS A 266 7.76 -6.44 -16.25
CA LYS A 266 9.04 -6.82 -16.86
C LYS A 266 10.00 -7.45 -15.87
N ASN A 267 9.88 -7.09 -14.59
CA ASN A 267 10.74 -7.60 -13.53
C ASN A 267 9.92 -7.96 -12.31
N VAL A 268 10.32 -9.04 -11.65
CA VAL A 268 9.73 -9.51 -10.40
C VAL A 268 10.85 -9.82 -9.41
N LEU A 269 10.74 -9.29 -8.20
CA LEU A 269 11.46 -9.77 -7.03
C LEU A 269 10.57 -10.78 -6.31
N LEU A 270 11.09 -11.97 -6.08
CA LEU A 270 10.41 -13.08 -5.43
C LEU A 270 11.20 -13.49 -4.19
N LEU A 271 10.56 -13.43 -3.03
CA LEU A 271 11.11 -14.00 -1.79
C LEU A 271 10.26 -15.17 -1.37
N ILE A 272 10.89 -16.30 -1.12
CA ILE A 272 10.26 -17.49 -0.59
C ILE A 272 10.92 -17.84 0.74
N VAL A 273 10.14 -17.91 1.81
CA VAL A 273 10.61 -18.30 3.13
C VAL A 273 9.84 -19.53 3.57
N SER A 274 10.56 -20.63 3.84
CA SER A 274 9.99 -21.85 4.40
C SER A 274 10.15 -21.90 5.91
N GLY A 275 9.28 -22.66 6.56
CA GLY A 275 9.39 -22.95 7.97
C GLY A 275 10.35 -24.12 8.23
N THR A 276 10.00 -24.97 9.19
CA THR A 276 10.80 -26.15 9.57
C THR A 276 10.89 -27.20 8.47
N GLU A 277 9.94 -27.21 7.55
CA GLU A 277 9.95 -28.04 6.36
C GLU A 277 10.47 -27.22 5.17
N GLU A 278 11.71 -27.53 4.75
CA GLU A 278 12.39 -26.84 3.64
C GLU A 278 11.55 -26.92 2.34
N ILE A 279 11.58 -25.83 1.56
CA ILE A 279 10.93 -25.80 0.25
C ILE A 279 11.67 -26.68 -0.75
N THR A 280 10.95 -27.44 -1.55
CA THR A 280 11.50 -28.31 -2.59
C THR A 280 11.73 -27.54 -3.91
N ILE A 281 12.63 -28.06 -4.75
CA ILE A 281 12.92 -27.52 -6.09
C ILE A 281 11.66 -27.53 -6.96
N ASP A 282 10.81 -28.56 -6.84
CA ASP A 282 9.55 -28.67 -7.59
C ASP A 282 8.54 -27.61 -7.14
N GLU A 283 8.46 -27.29 -5.84
CA GLU A 283 7.62 -26.21 -5.32
C GLU A 283 8.09 -24.84 -5.85
N ILE A 284 9.40 -24.58 -5.85
CA ILE A 284 9.98 -23.36 -6.43
C ILE A 284 9.66 -23.26 -7.92
N GLY A 285 9.80 -24.38 -8.67
CA GLY A 285 9.46 -24.46 -10.08
C GLY A 285 8.00 -24.10 -10.33
N GLY A 286 7.09 -24.68 -9.55
CA GLY A 286 5.65 -24.40 -9.64
C GLY A 286 5.29 -22.93 -9.36
N ILE A 287 5.94 -22.29 -8.37
CA ILE A 287 5.76 -20.85 -8.09
C ILE A 287 6.24 -20.01 -9.29
N ASN A 288 7.43 -20.31 -9.82
CA ASN A 288 7.98 -19.56 -10.95
C ASN A 288 7.13 -19.70 -12.21
N ASP A 289 6.66 -20.91 -12.54
CA ASP A 289 5.80 -21.17 -13.70
C ASP A 289 4.48 -20.40 -13.57
N TYR A 290 3.91 -20.36 -12.36
CA TYR A 290 2.69 -19.61 -12.10
C TYR A 290 2.90 -18.09 -12.28
N ILE A 291 4.00 -17.53 -11.76
CA ILE A 291 4.35 -16.11 -11.95
C ILE A 291 4.55 -15.81 -13.44
N GLN A 292 5.27 -16.65 -14.18
CA GLN A 292 5.50 -16.45 -15.62
C GLN A 292 4.17 -16.45 -16.40
N SER A 293 3.26 -17.36 -16.06
CA SER A 293 1.95 -17.44 -16.74
C SER A 293 1.10 -16.18 -16.48
N GLU A 294 1.09 -15.67 -15.25
CA GLU A 294 0.34 -14.47 -14.87
C GLU A 294 0.97 -13.17 -15.38
N ALA A 295 2.29 -13.11 -15.43
CA ALA A 295 3.04 -11.93 -15.88
C ALA A 295 3.11 -11.80 -17.42
N GLY A 296 2.95 -12.89 -18.18
CA GLY A 296 2.98 -12.91 -19.66
C GLY A 296 4.19 -13.60 -20.28
N ASN A 297 4.83 -14.55 -19.59
CA ASN A 297 5.88 -15.47 -20.08
C ASN A 297 7.22 -14.82 -20.51
N ASN A 298 7.49 -13.57 -20.16
CA ASN A 298 8.76 -12.90 -20.50
C ASN A 298 9.28 -12.01 -19.37
N THR A 299 8.98 -12.39 -18.15
CA THR A 299 9.34 -11.60 -16.96
C THR A 299 10.65 -12.08 -16.38
N ASN A 300 11.55 -11.14 -16.06
CA ASN A 300 12.78 -11.42 -15.35
C ASN A 300 12.48 -11.60 -13.86
N ILE A 301 12.69 -12.80 -13.32
CA ILE A 301 12.47 -13.11 -11.91
C ILE A 301 13.81 -13.16 -11.18
N ILE A 302 13.97 -12.29 -10.18
CA ILE A 302 15.09 -12.34 -9.23
C ILE A 302 14.55 -12.94 -7.94
N MET A 303 15.07 -14.09 -7.55
CA MET A 303 14.58 -14.87 -6.43
C MET A 303 15.58 -14.87 -5.27
N GLY A 304 15.05 -14.69 -4.07
CA GLY A 304 15.70 -14.98 -2.80
C GLY A 304 14.93 -16.05 -2.03
N GLY A 305 15.61 -16.77 -1.17
CA GLY A 305 14.97 -17.83 -0.40
C GLY A 305 15.72 -18.17 0.88
N GLY A 306 14.96 -18.53 1.91
CA GLY A 306 15.51 -18.91 3.20
C GLY A 306 14.50 -19.57 4.11
N GLU A 307 14.89 -19.69 5.35
CA GLU A 307 14.15 -20.41 6.39
C GLU A 307 13.84 -19.46 7.56
N ASP A 308 12.64 -19.59 8.12
CA ASP A 308 12.21 -18.94 9.36
C ASP A 308 11.40 -19.96 10.18
N GLU A 309 12.00 -20.43 11.28
CA GLU A 309 11.39 -21.43 12.17
C GLU A 309 10.01 -20.98 12.71
N GLY A 310 9.73 -19.66 12.73
CA GLY A 310 8.44 -19.10 13.13
C GLY A 310 7.27 -19.38 12.19
N LEU A 311 7.55 -19.94 11.00
CA LEU A 311 6.54 -20.34 10.03
C LEU A 311 6.06 -21.79 10.19
N ASP A 312 6.63 -22.57 11.11
CA ASP A 312 6.34 -23.99 11.34
C ASP A 312 6.40 -24.81 10.02
N ASP A 313 5.29 -25.39 9.57
CA ASP A 313 5.17 -26.17 8.31
C ASP A 313 4.78 -25.32 7.08
N SER A 314 4.64 -24.00 7.30
CA SER A 314 4.16 -23.09 6.25
C SER A 314 5.28 -22.56 5.37
N ILE A 315 4.90 -22.11 4.15
CA ILE A 315 5.75 -21.25 3.32
C ILE A 315 5.11 -19.87 3.18
N SER A 316 5.96 -18.85 3.19
CA SER A 316 5.59 -17.48 2.88
C SER A 316 6.19 -17.06 1.55
N VAL A 317 5.36 -16.54 0.64
CA VAL A 317 5.77 -16.04 -0.66
C VAL A 317 5.50 -14.56 -0.70
N THR A 318 6.53 -13.75 -0.97
CA THR A 318 6.39 -12.30 -1.20
C THR A 318 6.86 -11.96 -2.60
N ILE A 319 6.03 -11.24 -3.34
CA ILE A 319 6.28 -10.86 -4.74
C ILE A 319 6.21 -9.34 -4.88
N ILE A 320 7.14 -8.78 -5.66
CA ILE A 320 7.16 -7.36 -6.04
C ILE A 320 7.32 -7.29 -7.55
N ALA A 321 6.26 -6.93 -8.26
CA ALA A 321 6.24 -6.80 -9.71
C ALA A 321 6.42 -5.35 -10.15
N THR A 322 7.28 -5.13 -11.15
CA THR A 322 7.65 -3.79 -11.63
C THR A 322 7.84 -3.74 -13.14
N GLY A 323 8.05 -2.54 -13.67
CA GLY A 323 8.37 -2.34 -15.09
C GLY A 323 7.15 -2.41 -16.00
N PHE A 324 5.97 -2.08 -15.50
CA PHE A 324 4.74 -1.95 -16.27
C PHE A 324 4.83 -0.84 -17.33
N ASP A 325 4.05 -0.97 -18.40
CA ASP A 325 3.93 0.09 -19.39
C ASP A 325 3.18 1.32 -18.83
N VAL A 326 3.34 2.49 -19.45
CA VAL A 326 2.83 3.76 -18.94
C VAL A 326 1.32 3.75 -18.70
N ASP A 327 0.57 3.13 -19.58
CA ASP A 327 -0.89 3.04 -19.47
C ASP A 327 -1.29 2.19 -18.26
N GLN A 328 -0.63 1.05 -18.06
CA GLN A 328 -0.84 0.19 -16.90
C GLN A 328 -0.41 0.88 -15.60
N GLN A 329 0.71 1.63 -15.61
CA GLN A 329 1.13 2.40 -14.44
C GLN A 329 0.09 3.45 -14.01
N ASN A 330 -0.61 4.05 -14.96
CA ASN A 330 -1.68 5.00 -14.67
C ASN A 330 -2.93 4.29 -14.11
N GLU A 331 -3.24 3.08 -14.60
CA GLU A 331 -4.31 2.26 -14.03
C GLU A 331 -4.02 1.80 -12.60
N ILE A 332 -2.78 1.38 -12.31
CA ILE A 332 -2.32 0.97 -10.97
C ILE A 332 -2.47 2.11 -9.97
N VAL A 333 -2.17 3.33 -10.39
CA VAL A 333 -2.22 4.53 -9.54
C VAL A 333 -3.62 5.12 -9.46
N ASN A 334 -4.48 4.87 -10.46
CA ASN A 334 -5.83 5.41 -10.49
C ASN A 334 -6.75 4.63 -9.53
N THR A 335 -6.99 5.22 -8.37
CA THR A 335 -7.84 4.65 -7.31
C THR A 335 -9.32 5.03 -7.43
N GLU A 336 -9.70 5.81 -8.46
CA GLU A 336 -11.09 6.18 -8.68
C GLU A 336 -11.90 4.99 -9.21
N PRO A 337 -13.10 4.72 -8.65
CA PRO A 337 -13.97 3.70 -9.21
C PRO A 337 -14.38 4.10 -10.64
N LYS A 338 -14.14 3.20 -11.59
CA LYS A 338 -14.58 3.41 -12.99
C LYS A 338 -16.10 3.58 -12.99
N LYS A 339 -16.59 4.80 -13.19
CA LYS A 339 -18.01 5.05 -13.40
C LYS A 339 -18.36 4.55 -14.81
N ILE A 340 -19.00 3.39 -14.87
CA ILE A 340 -19.61 2.93 -16.12
C ILE A 340 -20.89 3.76 -16.33
N ILE A 341 -20.81 4.77 -17.17
CA ILE A 341 -21.98 5.55 -17.58
C ILE A 341 -22.64 4.74 -18.67
N HIS A 342 -23.71 4.02 -18.34
CA HIS A 342 -24.62 3.48 -19.34
C HIS A 342 -25.48 4.63 -19.84
N THR A 343 -25.22 5.09 -21.04
CA THR A 343 -26.20 5.93 -21.78
C THR A 343 -27.36 5.02 -22.12
N LEU A 344 -28.50 5.28 -21.50
CA LEU A 344 -29.79 4.72 -21.99
C LEU A 344 -30.03 5.35 -23.36
N GLU A 345 -29.95 4.56 -24.42
CA GLU A 345 -30.49 4.97 -25.73
C GLU A 345 -32.00 5.06 -25.60
N ASP A 346 -32.60 6.08 -26.18
CA ASP A 346 -34.02 6.47 -26.01
C ASP A 346 -35.06 5.42 -26.45
N GLU A 347 -34.62 4.21 -26.83
CA GLU A 347 -35.49 3.11 -27.28
C GLU A 347 -35.49 1.86 -26.40
N GLN A 348 -34.79 1.84 -25.24
CA GLN A 348 -34.84 0.67 -24.35
C GLN A 348 -36.10 0.68 -23.47
N LYS A 349 -37.07 -0.16 -23.80
CA LYS A 349 -38.18 -0.49 -22.91
C LYS A 349 -37.68 -1.28 -21.72
N MET A 350 -37.86 -0.73 -20.52
CA MET A 350 -37.59 -1.47 -19.26
C MET A 350 -38.75 -2.46 -19.03
N GLU A 351 -38.49 -3.76 -19.16
CA GLU A 351 -39.36 -4.80 -18.64
C GLU A 351 -38.93 -5.18 -17.20
N HIS A 352 -39.72 -4.75 -16.22
CA HIS A 352 -39.58 -5.21 -14.84
C HIS A 352 -40.39 -6.49 -14.62
N LEU A 353 -39.73 -7.62 -14.45
CA LEU A 353 -40.33 -8.83 -13.95
C LEU A 353 -40.37 -8.80 -12.40
N LEU A 354 -41.51 -8.55 -11.83
CA LEU A 354 -41.79 -8.72 -10.41
C LEU A 354 -42.10 -10.19 -10.13
N ILE A 355 -41.16 -10.92 -9.53
CA ILE A 355 -41.39 -12.27 -9.01
C ILE A 355 -41.89 -12.10 -7.57
N SER A 356 -43.16 -12.39 -7.31
CA SER A 356 -43.67 -12.53 -5.94
C SER A 356 -43.43 -13.97 -5.48
N GLU A 357 -42.61 -14.15 -4.46
CA GLU A 357 -42.54 -15.41 -3.72
C GLU A 357 -43.81 -15.53 -2.83
N ASN A 358 -44.83 -16.15 -3.37
CA ASN A 358 -45.78 -16.94 -2.54
C ASN A 358 -46.63 -17.84 -3.46
N ASP A 359 -46.53 -19.07 -3.17
CA ASP A 359 -47.24 -20.24 -3.62
C ASP A 359 -48.47 -20.07 -4.52
N ASP A 360 -48.47 -20.89 -5.49
CA ASP A 360 -49.47 -21.52 -6.31
C ASP A 360 -49.66 -21.02 -7.75
N LYS A 361 -49.14 -21.93 -8.59
CA LYS A 361 -49.59 -22.25 -9.97
C LYS A 361 -50.50 -21.26 -10.73
N ASN A 362 -49.92 -20.84 -11.87
CA ASN A 362 -50.55 -20.25 -13.04
C ASN A 362 -50.99 -18.77 -12.95
N SER A 363 -50.05 -17.90 -13.37
CA SER A 363 -50.28 -16.98 -14.50
C SER A 363 -49.17 -15.94 -14.53
N LEU A 364 -48.37 -15.98 -15.58
CA LEU A 364 -47.53 -14.86 -16.00
C LEU A 364 -48.44 -13.75 -16.49
N GLY A 365 -48.58 -12.68 -15.70
CA GLY A 365 -49.26 -11.47 -16.11
C GLY A 365 -48.25 -10.42 -16.55
N SER A 366 -48.17 -10.15 -17.84
CA SER A 366 -47.44 -9.00 -18.38
C SER A 366 -48.29 -7.75 -18.17
N PHE A 367 -47.79 -6.74 -17.45
CA PHE A 367 -48.37 -5.41 -17.40
C PHE A 367 -47.75 -4.55 -18.50
N ASN A 368 -48.56 -4.29 -19.54
CA ASN A 368 -48.24 -3.26 -20.52
C ASN A 368 -48.73 -1.91 -19.99
N LEU A 369 -47.83 -0.96 -19.73
CA LEU A 369 -48.19 0.45 -19.55
C LEU A 369 -48.48 1.05 -20.92
N ALA A 370 -49.73 1.13 -21.28
CA ALA A 370 -50.19 1.87 -22.47
C ALA A 370 -50.08 3.38 -22.22
N GLN A 371 -49.61 4.09 -23.23
CA GLN A 371 -49.65 5.55 -23.27
C GLN A 371 -51.11 5.99 -23.18
N GLU A 372 -51.46 6.79 -22.16
CA GLU A 372 -52.78 7.44 -22.09
C GLU A 372 -52.80 8.72 -22.90
N ASP A 373 -53.86 8.87 -23.65
CA ASP A 373 -54.28 10.08 -24.41
C ASP A 373 -54.50 11.27 -23.45
N PRO A 374 -54.20 12.51 -23.82
CA PRO A 374 -54.19 13.68 -22.93
C PRO A 374 -55.57 14.29 -22.61
N ASN A 375 -56.66 13.55 -22.68
CA ASN A 375 -58.00 14.09 -22.49
C ASN A 375 -58.90 13.20 -21.62
N SER A 376 -58.54 12.91 -20.36
CA SER A 376 -59.53 12.40 -19.38
C SER A 376 -59.20 12.86 -17.96
N ASN A 377 -60.08 13.72 -17.50
CA ASN A 377 -60.47 14.19 -16.15
C ASN A 377 -59.58 13.99 -14.91
N GLU A 378 -59.34 15.13 -14.28
CA GLU A 378 -58.66 15.52 -13.02
C GLU A 378 -59.24 14.93 -11.71
N SER A 379 -59.52 13.67 -11.53
CA SER A 379 -59.99 13.25 -10.20
C SER A 379 -59.21 12.12 -9.52
N ASN A 380 -58.10 11.63 -10.11
CA ASN A 380 -57.34 10.53 -9.53
C ASN A 380 -55.83 10.80 -9.32
N LYS A 381 -55.40 12.08 -9.33
CA LYS A 381 -53.96 12.42 -9.14
C LYS A 381 -53.48 12.55 -7.69
N SER A 382 -54.38 12.51 -6.68
CA SER A 382 -54.00 12.78 -5.30
C SER A 382 -53.50 11.56 -4.50
N ASN A 383 -53.85 10.34 -4.95
CA ASN A 383 -53.48 9.13 -4.14
C ASN A 383 -52.15 8.46 -4.54
N TYR A 384 -51.59 8.80 -5.71
CA TYR A 384 -50.29 8.21 -6.12
C TYR A 384 -49.07 8.95 -5.62
N ASN A 385 -49.18 10.26 -5.32
CA ASN A 385 -48.04 11.04 -4.81
C ASN A 385 -47.73 10.83 -3.32
N ILE A 386 -48.63 10.28 -2.54
CA ILE A 386 -48.42 10.05 -1.10
C ILE A 386 -47.65 8.76 -0.87
N LEU A 387 -47.79 7.75 -1.72
CA LEU A 387 -47.06 6.47 -1.59
C LEU A 387 -45.61 6.57 -2.05
N LEU A 388 -45.26 7.45 -2.99
CA LEU A 388 -43.90 7.66 -3.45
C LEU A 388 -43.04 8.50 -2.48
N THR A 389 -43.64 9.34 -1.65
CA THR A 389 -42.93 10.13 -0.65
C THR A 389 -42.64 9.37 0.65
N GLU A 390 -43.40 8.35 0.99
CA GLU A 390 -43.13 7.52 2.19
C GLU A 390 -42.06 6.46 1.95
N GLU A 391 -41.95 5.89 0.75
CA GLU A 391 -40.87 4.92 0.47
C GLU A 391 -39.49 5.56 0.29
N LEU A 392 -39.40 6.82 -0.14
CA LEU A 392 -38.14 7.55 -0.26
C LEU A 392 -37.58 8.06 1.08
N SER A 393 -38.40 8.13 2.13
CA SER A 393 -37.94 8.55 3.46
C SER A 393 -37.31 7.41 4.28
N LEU A 394 -37.46 6.14 3.86
CA LEU A 394 -36.88 4.97 4.55
C LEU A 394 -35.50 4.55 4.02
N ILE A 395 -34.99 5.22 2.97
CA ILE A 395 -33.67 4.95 2.39
C ILE A 395 -32.59 5.93 2.88
N HIS A 396 -32.98 6.92 3.72
CA HIS A 396 -32.05 7.95 4.26
C HIS A 396 -31.96 7.94 5.79
N ILE A 397 -31.81 6.74 6.38
CA ILE A 397 -31.30 6.64 7.78
C ILE A 397 -30.15 5.65 7.83
#